data_c224d196c63ba3b42e71a7de3e98105d
#
_entry.id   c224d196c63ba3b42e71a7de3e98105d
#
_cell.length_a   1.000
_cell.length_b   1.000
_cell.length_c   1.000
_cell.angle_alpha   90.00
_cell.angle_beta   90.00
_cell.angle_gamma   90.00
#
_symmetry.space_group_name_H-M   'P 1'
#
loop_
_entity.id
_entity.type
_entity.pdbx_description
1 polymer ?
#
loop_
_entity_poly.entity_id
_entity_poly.type
_entity_poly.pdbx_seq_one_letter_code
_entity_poly.pdbx_strand_id
1 'polypeptide(L)'
;AGDVEAELKRIGHSLSPQEIVVVNTAAGAAFGGDNYVDSGCGMGVDATMYLLERGVRLTGTDAWSWDAPFSFTAQRYAESKEAAIIWEGHRAGRNIGYCHLEKLHNLECLPDHGFTIACFPMKIRGASAGWTRAVAIVEDHL
;
A
#
# COMPACT_ATOMS: atom_id res chain seq x y z
N ALA A 1 7.17 -5.98 9.11
CA ALA A 1 8.13 -4.87 9.30
C ALA A 1 9.49 -5.19 8.66
N GLY A 2 10.05 -6.39 8.93
CA GLY A 2 11.39 -6.76 8.44
C GLY A 2 11.60 -6.62 6.93
N ASP A 3 10.61 -7.01 6.12
CA ASP A 3 10.69 -6.88 4.66
C ASP A 3 10.73 -5.42 4.22
N VAL A 4 9.96 -4.55 4.88
CA VAL A 4 9.96 -3.10 4.60
C VAL A 4 11.32 -2.48 4.96
N GLU A 5 11.88 -2.86 6.10
CA GLU A 5 13.20 -2.40 6.53
C GLU A 5 14.31 -2.87 5.58
N ALA A 6 14.26 -4.13 5.18
CA ALA A 6 15.21 -4.69 4.22
C ALA A 6 15.14 -3.96 2.87
N GLU A 7 13.93 -3.65 2.39
CA GLU A 7 13.72 -2.94 1.14
C GLU A 7 14.20 -1.49 1.21
N LEU A 8 13.90 -0.77 2.28
CA LEU A 8 14.41 0.58 2.50
C LEU A 8 15.95 0.62 2.52
N LYS A 9 16.56 -0.39 3.13
CA LYS A 9 18.02 -0.55 3.11
C LYS A 9 18.54 -0.85 1.69
N ARG A 10 17.84 -1.71 0.93
CA ARG A 10 18.22 -2.05 -0.45
C ARG A 10 18.23 -0.81 -1.35
N ILE A 11 17.22 0.04 -1.23
CA ILE A 11 17.10 1.27 -2.03
C ILE A 11 17.90 2.45 -1.45
N GLY A 12 18.55 2.28 -0.30
CA GLY A 12 19.37 3.32 0.33
C GLY A 12 18.56 4.51 0.86
N HIS A 13 17.28 4.30 1.21
CA HIS A 13 16.37 5.35 1.65
C HIS A 13 16.02 5.26 3.14
N SER A 14 15.88 6.42 3.78
CA SER A 14 15.40 6.57 5.14
C SER A 14 14.13 7.41 5.15
N LEU A 15 13.06 6.88 5.73
CA LEU A 15 11.77 7.54 5.77
C LEU A 15 11.81 8.84 6.55
N SER A 16 11.15 9.85 6.02
CA SER A 16 10.86 11.12 6.69
C SER A 16 9.36 11.26 6.98
N PRO A 17 8.96 12.00 8.03
CA PRO A 17 7.56 12.25 8.29
C PRO A 17 6.85 12.90 7.09
N GLN A 18 5.62 12.48 6.83
CA GLN A 18 4.76 12.95 5.73
C GLN A 18 5.19 12.49 4.32
N GLU A 19 6.19 11.64 4.19
CA GLU A 19 6.43 10.97 2.92
C GLU A 19 5.25 10.07 2.53
N ILE A 20 5.00 9.96 1.22
CA ILE A 20 4.06 9.02 0.64
C ILE A 20 4.84 7.78 0.21
N VAL A 21 4.46 6.63 0.73
CA VAL A 21 5.12 5.36 0.42
C VAL A 21 4.22 4.53 -0.48
N VAL A 22 4.70 4.15 -1.66
CA VAL A 22 4.01 3.23 -2.56
C VAL A 22 4.76 1.92 -2.67
N VAL A 23 4.02 0.82 -2.59
CA VAL A 23 4.57 -0.55 -2.60
C VAL A 23 4.25 -1.19 -3.94
N ASN A 24 5.29 -1.42 -4.74
CA ASN A 24 5.19 -2.18 -5.98
C ASN A 24 5.27 -3.69 -5.66
N THR A 25 4.15 -4.38 -5.74
CA THR A 25 4.04 -5.82 -5.51
C THR A 25 4.11 -6.63 -6.80
N ALA A 26 4.22 -5.96 -7.93
CA ALA A 26 4.06 -6.50 -9.29
C ALA A 26 2.65 -7.02 -9.62
N ALA A 27 1.66 -6.81 -8.74
CA ALA A 27 0.26 -7.16 -9.01
C ALA A 27 -0.33 -6.37 -10.18
N GLY A 28 0.17 -5.15 -10.41
CA GLY A 28 -0.27 -4.29 -11.52
C GLY A 28 -0.16 -4.95 -12.89
N ALA A 29 0.79 -5.88 -13.09
CA ALA A 29 0.93 -6.65 -14.32
C ALA A 29 -0.25 -7.60 -14.58
N ALA A 30 -1.00 -8.00 -13.54
CA ALA A 30 -2.18 -8.84 -13.67
C ALA A 30 -3.49 -8.05 -13.80
N PHE A 31 -3.43 -6.71 -13.80
CA PHE A 31 -4.62 -5.86 -13.86
C PHE A 31 -5.48 -6.16 -15.10
N GLY A 32 -6.79 -6.33 -14.87
CA GLY A 32 -7.75 -6.72 -15.91
C GLY A 32 -7.87 -8.23 -16.14
N GLY A 33 -7.01 -9.03 -15.53
CA GLY A 33 -7.10 -10.49 -15.54
C GLY A 33 -7.85 -11.05 -14.34
N ASP A 34 -8.35 -12.28 -14.46
CA ASP A 34 -9.14 -12.95 -13.42
C ASP A 34 -8.33 -13.22 -12.14
N ASN A 35 -7.01 -13.30 -12.25
CA ASN A 35 -6.09 -13.55 -11.14
C ASN A 35 -5.63 -12.27 -10.41
N TYR A 36 -6.05 -11.09 -10.85
CA TYR A 36 -5.59 -9.84 -10.24
C TYR A 36 -5.91 -9.74 -8.74
N VAL A 37 -7.10 -10.18 -8.34
CA VAL A 37 -7.56 -10.16 -6.93
C VAL A 37 -6.65 -10.97 -6.01
N ASP A 38 -6.01 -12.01 -6.53
CA ASP A 38 -5.13 -12.91 -5.79
C ASP A 38 -3.64 -12.63 -6.05
N SER A 39 -3.34 -11.56 -6.81
CA SER A 39 -1.96 -11.18 -7.15
C SER A 39 -1.38 -10.20 -6.13
N GLY A 40 -0.06 -10.23 -6.01
CA GLY A 40 0.69 -9.35 -5.11
C GLY A 40 0.76 -9.88 -3.67
N CYS A 41 1.24 -9.04 -2.79
CA CYS A 41 1.32 -9.30 -1.36
C CYS A 41 0.58 -8.19 -0.59
N GLY A 42 0.18 -8.48 0.64
CA GLY A 42 -0.43 -7.49 1.52
C GLY A 42 0.56 -6.89 2.51
N MET A 43 0.18 -5.74 3.04
CA MET A 43 0.87 -5.08 4.14
C MET A 43 0.14 -5.40 5.45
N GLY A 44 0.64 -6.37 6.20
CA GLY A 44 0.09 -6.73 7.51
C GLY A 44 0.25 -5.61 8.53
N VAL A 45 -0.28 -5.82 9.73
CA VAL A 45 -0.27 -4.81 10.80
C VAL A 45 1.13 -4.29 11.13
N ASP A 46 2.12 -5.18 11.28
CA ASP A 46 3.48 -4.78 11.67
C ASP A 46 4.17 -3.94 10.60
N ALA A 47 4.00 -4.30 9.32
CA ALA A 47 4.57 -3.56 8.20
C ALA A 47 3.90 -2.18 8.06
N THR A 48 2.58 -2.13 8.22
CA THR A 48 1.83 -0.87 8.20
C THR A 48 2.23 0.02 9.36
N MET A 49 2.26 -0.50 10.60
CA MET A 49 2.68 0.27 11.77
C MET A 49 4.12 0.77 11.66
N TYR A 50 5.03 -0.02 11.09
CA TYR A 50 6.40 0.42 10.84
C TYR A 50 6.47 1.74 10.05
N LEU A 51 5.64 1.87 9.01
CA LEU A 51 5.52 3.11 8.23
C LEU A 51 4.87 4.24 9.04
N LEU A 52 3.76 3.95 9.72
CA LEU A 52 2.98 4.95 10.43
C LEU A 52 3.73 5.57 11.62
N GLU A 53 4.51 4.76 12.34
CA GLU A 53 5.35 5.21 13.47
C GLU A 53 6.50 6.12 13.01
N ARG A 54 6.89 6.03 11.73
CA ARG A 54 7.89 6.92 11.10
C ARG A 54 7.28 8.17 10.46
N GLY A 55 5.99 8.40 10.68
CA GLY A 55 5.31 9.62 10.24
C GLY A 55 4.66 9.52 8.85
N VAL A 56 4.70 8.39 8.18
CA VAL A 56 3.94 8.16 6.94
C VAL A 56 2.44 8.23 7.25
N ARG A 57 1.66 8.93 6.42
CA ARG A 57 0.20 9.09 6.59
C ARG A 57 -0.57 8.78 5.33
N LEU A 58 0.11 8.59 4.22
CA LEU A 58 -0.46 8.14 2.96
C LEU A 58 0.43 7.06 2.36
N THR A 59 -0.18 5.94 2.05
CA THR A 59 0.49 4.80 1.41
C THR A 59 -0.23 4.42 0.12
N GLY A 60 0.36 3.54 -0.66
CA GLY A 60 -0.29 3.02 -1.86
C GLY A 60 0.26 1.67 -2.29
N THR A 61 -0.51 0.95 -3.11
CA THR A 61 -0.11 -0.33 -3.69
C THR A 61 -0.72 -0.52 -5.08
N ASP A 62 -0.06 -1.29 -5.92
CA ASP A 62 -0.58 -1.78 -7.20
C ASP A 62 -1.49 -3.00 -7.04
N ALA A 63 -1.53 -3.61 -5.85
CA ALA A 63 -2.40 -4.75 -5.54
C ALA A 63 -3.88 -4.34 -5.43
N TRP A 64 -4.75 -5.35 -5.46
CA TRP A 64 -6.19 -5.16 -5.28
C TRP A 64 -6.54 -4.50 -3.95
N SER A 65 -5.83 -4.86 -2.88
CA SER A 65 -6.01 -4.32 -1.53
C SER A 65 -4.66 -4.04 -0.87
N TRP A 66 -4.65 -3.15 0.12
CA TRP A 66 -3.52 -2.94 1.02
C TRP A 66 -3.22 -4.16 1.88
N ASP A 67 -4.24 -4.92 2.26
CA ASP A 67 -4.09 -6.21 2.96
C ASP A 67 -3.79 -7.35 1.99
N ALA A 68 -3.42 -8.51 2.55
CA ALA A 68 -3.19 -9.73 1.79
C ALA A 68 -4.42 -10.14 0.98
N PRO A 69 -4.24 -10.86 -0.14
CA PRO A 69 -5.34 -11.37 -0.95
C PRO A 69 -6.39 -12.12 -0.11
N PHE A 70 -7.66 -11.96 -0.46
CA PHE A 70 -8.78 -12.53 0.32
C PHE A 70 -8.74 -14.05 0.42
N SER A 71 -8.35 -14.74 -0.64
CA SER A 71 -8.17 -16.19 -0.64
C SER A 71 -7.17 -16.64 0.42
N PHE A 72 -6.03 -15.98 0.50
CA PHE A 72 -5.00 -16.25 1.50
C PHE A 72 -5.49 -15.94 2.93
N THR A 73 -6.14 -14.79 3.11
CA THR A 73 -6.71 -14.41 4.42
C THR A 73 -7.80 -15.39 4.85
N ALA A 74 -8.67 -15.84 3.94
CA ALA A 74 -9.71 -16.83 4.21
C ALA A 74 -9.13 -18.17 4.66
N GLN A 75 -8.07 -18.63 3.99
CA GLN A 75 -7.36 -19.86 4.37
C GLN A 75 -6.78 -19.75 5.78
N ARG A 76 -6.03 -18.70 6.07
CA ARG A 76 -5.47 -18.45 7.39
C ARG A 76 -6.55 -18.38 8.48
N TYR A 77 -7.66 -17.72 8.18
CA TYR A 77 -8.77 -17.64 9.12
C TYR A 77 -9.44 -19.00 9.35
N ALA A 78 -9.57 -19.82 8.31
CA ALA A 78 -10.13 -21.18 8.45
C ALA A 78 -9.32 -22.03 9.43
N GLU A 79 -8.00 -21.83 9.46
CA GLU A 79 -7.06 -22.55 10.34
C GLU A 79 -7.03 -21.98 11.77
N SER A 80 -6.82 -20.67 11.88
CA SER A 80 -6.57 -20.01 13.18
C SER A 80 -7.83 -19.59 13.92
N LYS A 81 -8.93 -19.30 13.22
CA LYS A 81 -10.15 -18.64 13.74
C LYS A 81 -9.90 -17.27 14.36
N GLU A 82 -8.73 -16.68 14.13
CA GLU A 82 -8.37 -15.36 14.66
C GLU A 82 -8.92 -14.24 13.78
N ALA A 83 -9.94 -13.54 14.24
CA ALA A 83 -10.52 -12.41 13.51
C ALA A 83 -9.53 -11.23 13.34
N ALA A 84 -8.46 -11.19 14.13
CA ALA A 84 -7.45 -10.14 14.06
C ALA A 84 -6.67 -10.13 12.74
N ILE A 85 -6.58 -11.26 12.03
CA ILE A 85 -5.90 -11.38 10.75
C ILE A 85 -6.70 -10.77 9.57
N ILE A 86 -8.00 -10.51 9.80
CA ILE A 86 -8.86 -9.93 8.76
C ILE A 86 -8.60 -8.43 8.73
N TRP A 87 -8.15 -7.92 7.58
CA TRP A 87 -7.90 -6.50 7.34
C TRP A 87 -6.86 -5.89 8.31
N GLU A 88 -5.77 -6.60 8.51
CA GLU A 88 -4.69 -6.23 9.44
C GLU A 88 -4.14 -4.82 9.17
N GLY A 89 -3.83 -4.52 7.91
CA GLY A 89 -3.30 -3.23 7.49
C GLY A 89 -4.34 -2.12 7.65
N HIS A 90 -5.57 -2.33 7.20
CA HIS A 90 -6.66 -1.36 7.41
C HIS A 90 -6.88 -1.06 8.89
N ARG A 91 -6.85 -2.09 9.74
CA ARG A 91 -7.07 -1.96 11.19
C ARG A 91 -5.95 -1.22 11.91
N ALA A 92 -4.74 -1.18 11.36
CA ALA A 92 -3.65 -0.36 11.89
C ALA A 92 -4.05 1.12 12.00
N GLY A 93 -4.91 1.60 11.11
CA GLY A 93 -5.47 2.95 11.14
C GLY A 93 -6.29 3.31 12.37
N ARG A 94 -6.66 2.32 13.20
CA ARG A 94 -7.29 2.58 14.50
C ARG A 94 -6.30 3.11 15.55
N ASN A 95 -5.03 2.75 15.40
CA ASN A 95 -3.96 3.18 16.29
C ASN A 95 -3.37 4.52 15.82
N ILE A 96 -3.02 4.59 14.55
CA ILE A 96 -2.49 5.80 13.90
C ILE A 96 -3.25 6.02 12.60
N GLY A 97 -4.03 7.11 12.52
CA GLY A 97 -4.83 7.41 11.33
C GLY A 97 -3.97 7.61 10.09
N TYR A 98 -4.36 6.99 8.99
CA TYR A 98 -3.73 7.12 7.68
C TYR A 98 -4.73 6.87 6.56
N CYS A 99 -4.31 7.14 5.34
CA CYS A 99 -5.03 6.77 4.12
C CYS A 99 -4.15 5.88 3.26
N HIS A 100 -4.77 5.08 2.39
CA HIS A 100 -4.02 4.32 1.38
C HIS A 100 -4.72 4.38 0.02
N LEU A 101 -3.90 4.26 -1.01
CA LEU A 101 -4.30 4.11 -2.41
C LEU A 101 -4.19 2.64 -2.78
N GLU A 102 -5.15 2.14 -3.52
CA GLU A 102 -5.14 0.77 -4.03
C GLU A 102 -5.27 0.77 -5.54
N LYS A 103 -4.82 -0.32 -6.17
CA LYS A 103 -4.92 -0.51 -7.62
C LYS A 103 -4.16 0.57 -8.41
N LEU A 104 -3.01 1.00 -7.88
CA LEU A 104 -2.07 1.84 -8.62
C LEU A 104 -1.51 1.07 -9.82
N HIS A 105 -1.07 1.80 -10.83
CA HIS A 105 -0.51 1.21 -12.04
C HIS A 105 0.79 1.90 -12.41
N ASN A 106 1.66 1.20 -13.17
CA ASN A 106 2.96 1.69 -13.62
C ASN A 106 3.95 2.04 -12.48
N LEU A 107 3.84 1.41 -11.31
CA LEU A 107 4.79 1.63 -10.23
C LEU A 107 6.21 1.20 -10.60
N GLU A 108 6.34 0.21 -11.49
CA GLU A 108 7.60 -0.30 -12.04
C GLU A 108 8.37 0.74 -12.88
N CYS A 109 7.69 1.80 -13.33
CA CYS A 109 8.31 2.88 -14.10
C CYS A 109 8.90 3.98 -13.22
N LEU A 110 8.67 3.93 -11.91
CA LEU A 110 9.12 4.96 -10.98
C LEU A 110 10.54 4.66 -10.48
N PRO A 111 11.34 5.68 -10.19
CA PRO A 111 12.56 5.50 -9.42
C PRO A 111 12.22 5.03 -8.00
N ASP A 112 13.19 4.43 -7.31
CA ASP A 112 13.00 3.92 -5.95
C ASP A 112 12.58 5.01 -4.95
N HIS A 113 12.96 6.28 -5.18
CA HIS A 113 12.58 7.45 -4.38
C HIS A 113 12.83 8.76 -5.18
N GLY A 114 12.46 9.91 -4.60
CA GLY A 114 12.77 11.22 -5.18
C GLY A 114 11.73 11.73 -6.18
N PHE A 115 10.51 11.24 -6.13
CA PHE A 115 9.38 11.71 -6.93
C PHE A 115 8.25 12.24 -6.05
N THR A 116 7.35 13.03 -6.64
CA THR A 116 6.16 13.56 -5.95
C THR A 116 4.92 12.81 -6.41
N ILE A 117 4.04 12.42 -5.48
CA ILE A 117 2.72 11.88 -5.80
C ILE A 117 1.67 12.96 -5.56
N ALA A 118 0.82 13.20 -6.57
CA ALA A 118 -0.38 14.01 -6.45
C ALA A 118 -1.61 13.12 -6.58
N CYS A 119 -2.51 13.17 -5.59
CA CYS A 119 -3.75 12.41 -5.57
C CYS A 119 -4.84 13.18 -4.82
N PHE A 120 -5.97 13.42 -5.48
CA PHE A 120 -7.08 14.20 -4.95
C PHE A 120 -8.38 13.40 -5.07
N PRO A 121 -8.77 12.64 -4.02
CA PRO A 121 -9.95 11.80 -4.08
C PRO A 121 -11.23 12.62 -4.17
N MET A 122 -12.21 12.10 -4.91
CA MET A 122 -13.55 12.68 -4.95
C MET A 122 -14.21 12.58 -3.57
N LYS A 123 -14.81 13.69 -3.13
CA LYS A 123 -15.56 13.73 -1.87
C LYS A 123 -16.96 13.14 -2.07
N ILE A 124 -17.16 11.93 -1.61
CA ILE A 124 -18.46 11.25 -1.66
C ILE A 124 -19.04 11.26 -0.25
N ARG A 125 -20.25 11.83 -0.11
CA ARG A 125 -20.93 11.93 1.20
C ARG A 125 -21.18 10.53 1.77
N GLY A 126 -20.71 10.29 3.00
CA GLY A 126 -20.93 9.04 3.72
C GLY A 126 -20.07 7.87 3.25
N ALA A 127 -19.16 8.06 2.29
CA ALA A 127 -18.23 7.03 1.87
C ALA A 127 -16.92 7.10 2.66
N SER A 128 -16.29 5.94 2.88
CA SER A 128 -14.96 5.83 3.47
C SER A 128 -13.83 6.01 2.47
N ALA A 129 -14.14 5.97 1.17
CA ALA A 129 -13.18 6.10 0.08
C ALA A 129 -13.78 6.86 -1.10
N GLY A 130 -12.94 7.31 -2.02
CA GLY A 130 -13.33 7.94 -3.27
C GLY A 130 -12.33 7.64 -4.37
N TRP A 131 -12.77 7.65 -5.61
CA TRP A 131 -11.86 7.52 -6.75
C TRP A 131 -10.89 8.68 -6.78
N THR A 132 -9.65 8.39 -7.15
CA THR A 132 -8.64 9.40 -7.36
C THR A 132 -7.84 9.10 -8.64
N ARG A 133 -7.42 10.16 -9.32
CA ARG A 133 -6.35 10.07 -10.29
C ARG A 133 -5.04 10.32 -9.54
N ALA A 134 -4.30 9.25 -9.24
CA ALA A 134 -2.95 9.38 -8.73
C ALA A 134 -1.98 9.56 -9.89
N VAL A 135 -1.07 10.52 -9.78
CA VAL A 135 0.01 10.74 -10.73
C VAL A 135 1.32 10.92 -9.99
N ALA A 136 2.38 10.36 -10.54
CA ALA A 136 3.74 10.63 -10.10
C ALA A 136 4.36 11.71 -10.99
N ILE A 137 5.04 12.65 -10.36
CA ILE A 137 5.83 13.71 -11.01
C ILE A 137 7.29 13.37 -10.76
N VAL A 138 7.99 13.05 -11.81
CA VAL A 138 9.42 12.72 -11.78
C VAL A 138 10.16 13.90 -12.41
N GLU A 139 11.15 14.44 -11.71
CA GLU A 139 12.00 15.47 -12.27
C GLU A 139 13.08 14.83 -13.15
N ASP A 140 13.13 15.19 -14.42
CA ASP A 140 14.23 14.83 -15.28
C ASP A 140 15.47 15.66 -14.87
N HIS A 141 16.41 15.00 -14.25
CA HIS A 141 17.74 15.61 -14.05
C HIS A 141 18.48 15.54 -15.40
N LEU A 142 18.23 16.56 -16.27
CA LEU A 142 19.03 16.80 -17.48
C LEU A 142 20.44 17.29 -17.13
#